data_a83f5ed2a0a7222783f8a4601455ce28
#
_entry.id   a83f5ed2a0a7222783f8a4601455ce28
#
_cell.length_a   1.000
_cell.length_b   1.000
_cell.length_c   1.000
_cell.angle_alpha   90.00
_cell.angle_beta   90.00
_cell.angle_gamma   90.00
#
_symmetry.space_group_name_H-M   'P 1'
#
loop_
_entity.id
_entity.type
_entity.pdbx_description
1 polymer ?
#
loop_
_entity_poly.entity_id
_entity_poly.type
_entity_poly.pdbx_seq_one_letter_code
_entity_poly.pdbx_strand_id
1 'polypeptide(L)'
;LLNISHCMLWSMIAYRYRDLHAARFWLAGSAAGVVGGAALSLQGESGLIANTVAGNGLVILGFYLNLCGSRQFHGDKVQGAWISILVGVSILVMLATFHAWYGRNPVYTLAQSIPLALAVSYLLRRHSRDLGAVVAAIAMGMGVVTHSVIAGGNLLMVTGIRPDLQLYQAASIDLLVFLFASVVWNLGFLISAVERLHSQVQQLANEDELTGIANRRLFMTHLNRACDGDGVKDDFSLLLFDLDRFKAINDRYGHATGDAALKHVVGVIMGQLRNGDVFARLGGDEFGLLLPQSNTQDAEAVAARIVGAVNGTPLQWNALRLRVTVSIGIVT
;
A
#
# COMPACT_ATOMS: atom_id res chain seq x y z
N LEU A 1 22.45 17.31 2.17
CA LEU A 1 21.90 17.09 3.52
C LEU A 1 20.51 16.44 3.44
N LEU A 2 19.57 16.99 2.65
CA LEU A 2 18.18 16.52 2.58
C LEU A 2 18.07 15.04 2.18
N ASN A 3 18.74 14.61 1.11
CA ASN A 3 18.73 13.21 0.69
C ASN A 3 19.39 12.27 1.71
N ILE A 4 20.31 12.77 2.52
CA ILE A 4 20.92 12.00 3.62
C ILE A 4 19.87 11.71 4.69
N SER A 5 19.03 12.68 5.06
CA SER A 5 17.93 12.45 6.01
C SER A 5 16.91 11.43 5.47
N HIS A 6 16.61 11.45 4.17
CA HIS A 6 15.78 10.41 3.55
C HIS A 6 16.44 9.02 3.60
N CYS A 7 17.77 8.94 3.37
CA CYS A 7 18.50 7.68 3.53
C CYS A 7 18.41 7.15 4.98
N MET A 8 18.57 8.03 5.98
CA MET A 8 18.45 7.63 7.39
C MET A 8 17.02 7.13 7.70
N LEU A 9 16.01 7.84 7.24
CA LEU A 9 14.61 7.47 7.42
C LEU A 9 14.32 6.08 6.81
N TRP A 10 14.63 5.91 5.53
CA TRP A 10 14.31 4.66 4.83
C TRP A 10 15.20 3.49 5.28
N SER A 11 16.44 3.73 5.73
CA SER A 11 17.27 2.68 6.30
C SER A 11 16.70 2.15 7.62
N MET A 12 16.20 3.06 8.48
CA MET A 12 15.56 2.68 9.74
C MET A 12 14.27 1.89 9.50
N ILE A 13 13.44 2.34 8.55
CA ILE A 13 12.20 1.65 8.17
C ILE A 13 12.50 0.27 7.55
N ALA A 14 13.46 0.18 6.61
CA ALA A 14 13.83 -1.08 5.97
C ALA A 14 14.46 -2.09 6.94
N TYR A 15 15.18 -1.61 7.97
CA TYR A 15 15.73 -2.44 9.04
C TYR A 15 14.65 -2.97 9.97
N ARG A 16 13.72 -2.10 10.39
CA ARG A 16 12.68 -2.43 11.38
C ARG A 16 11.53 -3.25 10.78
N TYR A 17 11.14 -2.94 9.55
CA TYR A 17 10.00 -3.56 8.84
C TYR A 17 10.49 -4.31 7.61
N ARG A 18 11.06 -5.51 7.82
CA ARG A 18 11.72 -6.31 6.78
C ARG A 18 10.81 -6.71 5.62
N ASP A 19 9.52 -6.83 5.87
CA ASP A 19 8.50 -7.20 4.89
C ASP A 19 8.08 -6.02 3.99
N LEU A 20 8.44 -4.78 4.39
CA LEU A 20 8.21 -3.60 3.58
C LEU A 20 9.34 -3.44 2.54
N HIS A 21 9.35 -4.33 1.53
CA HIS A 21 10.40 -4.36 0.51
C HIS A 21 10.53 -3.05 -0.28
N ALA A 22 9.43 -2.28 -0.40
CA ALA A 22 9.43 -0.96 -1.04
C ALA A 22 10.43 0.02 -0.40
N ALA A 23 10.61 -0.03 0.93
CA ALA A 23 11.52 0.84 1.65
C ALA A 23 12.97 0.69 1.19
N ARG A 24 13.38 -0.50 0.72
CA ARG A 24 14.73 -0.75 0.17
C ARG A 24 14.92 -0.03 -1.16
N PHE A 25 13.89 0.04 -2.00
CA PHE A 25 13.93 0.79 -3.25
C PHE A 25 14.00 2.30 -3.00
N TRP A 26 13.21 2.82 -2.06
CA TRP A 26 13.23 4.24 -1.69
C TRP A 26 14.55 4.64 -1.02
N LEU A 27 15.14 3.75 -0.20
CA LEU A 27 16.50 3.93 0.34
C LEU A 27 17.54 4.00 -0.78
N ALA A 28 17.52 3.01 -1.70
CA ALA A 28 18.48 2.95 -2.80
C ALA A 28 18.32 4.17 -3.73
N GLY A 29 17.08 4.61 -3.98
CA GLY A 29 16.78 5.82 -4.74
C GLY A 29 17.34 7.09 -4.09
N SER A 30 17.15 7.24 -2.77
CA SER A 30 17.71 8.35 -2.00
C SER A 30 19.24 8.33 -1.99
N ALA A 31 19.86 7.15 -1.82
CA ALA A 31 21.30 6.98 -1.85
C ALA A 31 21.89 7.33 -3.23
N ALA A 32 21.25 6.89 -4.31
CA ALA A 32 21.62 7.27 -5.67
C ALA A 32 21.54 8.80 -5.87
N GLY A 33 20.52 9.45 -5.30
CA GLY A 33 20.39 10.92 -5.30
C GLY A 33 21.52 11.63 -4.51
N VAL A 34 21.96 11.06 -3.36
CA VAL A 34 23.11 11.60 -2.59
C VAL A 34 24.39 11.53 -3.41
N VAL A 35 24.71 10.34 -3.93
CA VAL A 35 25.96 10.12 -4.67
C VAL A 35 25.94 10.90 -6.00
N GLY A 36 24.79 10.91 -6.70
CA GLY A 36 24.60 11.67 -7.93
C GLY A 36 24.77 13.17 -7.72
N GLY A 37 24.15 13.72 -6.68
CA GLY A 37 24.29 15.13 -6.31
C GLY A 37 25.70 15.51 -5.91
N ALA A 38 26.42 14.65 -5.18
CA ALA A 38 27.83 14.84 -4.85
C ALA A 38 28.72 14.84 -6.12
N ALA A 39 28.49 13.90 -7.05
CA ALA A 39 29.19 13.88 -8.33
C ALA A 39 28.96 15.15 -9.14
N LEU A 40 27.73 15.65 -9.18
CA LEU A 40 27.39 16.91 -9.86
C LEU A 40 28.06 18.12 -9.21
N SER A 41 28.18 18.17 -7.87
CA SER A 41 28.86 19.27 -7.18
C SER A 41 30.37 19.33 -7.46
N LEU A 42 30.96 18.20 -7.85
CA LEU A 42 32.40 18.07 -8.18
C LEU A 42 32.71 18.26 -9.67
N GLN A 43 31.71 18.59 -10.50
CA GLN A 43 31.94 18.72 -11.96
C GLN A 43 32.81 19.93 -12.36
N GLY A 44 32.91 20.96 -11.50
CA GLY A 44 33.67 22.18 -11.75
C GLY A 44 33.09 23.06 -12.89
N GLU A 45 33.74 24.19 -13.17
CA GLU A 45 33.29 25.11 -14.25
C GLU A 45 33.42 24.49 -15.65
N SER A 46 34.45 23.65 -15.88
CA SER A 46 34.68 22.95 -17.16
C SER A 46 33.76 21.76 -17.43
N GLY A 47 33.01 21.31 -16.38
CA GLY A 47 32.12 20.17 -16.47
C GLY A 47 32.84 18.88 -16.84
N LEU A 48 33.49 18.22 -15.86
CA LEU A 48 34.09 16.91 -16.11
C LEU A 48 33.01 15.93 -16.62
N ILE A 49 33.23 15.37 -17.80
CA ILE A 49 32.30 14.47 -18.50
C ILE A 49 31.83 13.33 -17.58
N ALA A 50 32.79 12.71 -16.89
CA ALA A 50 32.52 11.60 -15.99
C ALA A 50 31.57 12.00 -14.83
N ASN A 51 31.83 13.16 -14.19
CA ASN A 51 31.03 13.62 -13.04
C ASN A 51 29.62 14.07 -13.48
N THR A 52 29.53 14.75 -14.64
CA THR A 52 28.26 15.23 -15.17
C THR A 52 27.34 14.06 -15.59
N VAL A 53 27.87 13.10 -16.37
CA VAL A 53 27.08 11.96 -16.88
C VAL A 53 26.80 10.97 -15.77
N ALA A 54 27.78 10.62 -14.93
CA ALA A 54 27.56 9.71 -13.81
C ALA A 54 26.58 10.31 -12.78
N GLY A 55 26.73 11.61 -12.46
CA GLY A 55 25.85 12.28 -11.52
C GLY A 55 24.39 12.32 -11.98
N ASN A 56 24.15 12.76 -13.22
CA ASN A 56 22.79 12.75 -13.80
C ASN A 56 22.26 11.32 -13.95
N GLY A 57 23.08 10.36 -14.35
CA GLY A 57 22.69 8.96 -14.48
C GLY A 57 22.25 8.36 -13.15
N LEU A 58 22.95 8.66 -12.04
CA LEU A 58 22.56 8.24 -10.70
C LEU A 58 21.27 8.91 -10.22
N VAL A 59 21.04 10.19 -10.52
CA VAL A 59 19.79 10.87 -10.20
C VAL A 59 18.61 10.22 -10.96
N ILE A 60 18.78 9.95 -12.25
CA ILE A 60 17.76 9.26 -13.07
C ILE A 60 17.47 7.87 -12.51
N LEU A 61 18.51 7.10 -12.18
CA LEU A 61 18.37 5.79 -11.54
C LEU A 61 17.57 5.92 -10.23
N GLY A 62 17.86 6.93 -9.42
CA GLY A 62 17.15 7.21 -8.17
C GLY A 62 15.64 7.40 -8.37
N PHE A 63 15.23 8.13 -9.42
CA PHE A 63 13.81 8.32 -9.74
C PHE A 63 13.14 7.03 -10.24
N TYR A 64 13.83 6.21 -11.04
CA TYR A 64 13.32 4.89 -11.41
C TYR A 64 13.19 3.96 -10.20
N LEU A 65 14.13 4.01 -9.25
CA LEU A 65 14.03 3.24 -8.01
C LEU A 65 12.85 3.69 -7.15
N ASN A 66 12.53 4.98 -7.10
CA ASN A 66 11.33 5.47 -6.43
C ASN A 66 10.04 4.92 -7.09
N LEU A 67 9.98 4.86 -8.43
CA LEU A 67 8.88 4.21 -9.15
C LEU A 67 8.80 2.71 -8.83
N CYS A 68 9.95 2.01 -8.77
CA CYS A 68 10.00 0.61 -8.38
C CYS A 68 9.47 0.39 -6.97
N GLY A 69 9.88 1.23 -6.02
CA GLY A 69 9.39 1.21 -4.66
C GLY A 69 7.88 1.38 -4.59
N SER A 70 7.34 2.33 -5.33
CA SER A 70 5.88 2.55 -5.40
C SER A 70 5.14 1.34 -5.99
N ARG A 71 5.66 0.72 -7.06
CA ARG A 71 5.07 -0.50 -7.64
C ARG A 71 5.15 -1.68 -6.66
N GLN A 72 6.31 -1.89 -6.05
CA GLN A 72 6.51 -2.95 -5.06
C GLN A 72 5.60 -2.76 -3.83
N PHE A 73 5.40 -1.52 -3.39
CA PHE A 73 4.51 -1.19 -2.28
C PHE A 73 3.07 -1.61 -2.55
N HIS A 74 2.58 -1.40 -3.76
CA HIS A 74 1.23 -1.76 -4.16
C HIS A 74 1.08 -3.20 -4.70
N GLY A 75 2.15 -4.01 -4.62
CA GLY A 75 2.11 -5.42 -5.04
C GLY A 75 2.27 -5.65 -6.55
N ASP A 76 2.58 -4.61 -7.33
CA ASP A 76 2.81 -4.73 -8.76
C ASP A 76 4.23 -5.24 -9.07
N LYS A 77 4.36 -5.98 -10.16
CA LYS A 77 5.67 -6.51 -10.61
C LYS A 77 6.62 -5.38 -11.00
N VAL A 78 7.85 -5.44 -10.46
CA VAL A 78 8.94 -4.56 -10.85
C VAL A 78 9.63 -5.14 -12.09
N GLN A 79 9.63 -4.39 -13.18
CA GLN A 79 10.26 -4.79 -14.45
C GLN A 79 11.68 -4.19 -14.53
N GLY A 80 12.63 -4.79 -13.83
CA GLY A 80 14.01 -4.28 -13.73
C GLY A 80 14.73 -4.12 -15.08
N ALA A 81 14.49 -5.03 -16.04
CA ALA A 81 15.13 -4.99 -17.35
C ALA A 81 14.84 -3.68 -18.13
N TRP A 82 13.57 -3.24 -18.14
CA TRP A 82 13.21 -1.98 -18.80
C TRP A 82 13.84 -0.75 -18.16
N ILE A 83 13.99 -0.75 -16.85
CA ILE A 83 14.64 0.34 -16.11
C ILE A 83 16.11 0.44 -16.49
N SER A 84 16.82 -0.71 -16.53
CA SER A 84 18.23 -0.73 -16.95
C SER A 84 18.39 -0.22 -18.37
N ILE A 85 17.49 -0.60 -19.28
CA ILE A 85 17.49 -0.10 -20.68
C ILE A 85 17.27 1.41 -20.71
N LEU A 86 16.27 1.93 -20.00
CA LEU A 86 15.94 3.36 -20.01
C LEU A 86 17.06 4.21 -19.38
N VAL A 87 17.67 3.75 -18.29
CA VAL A 87 18.85 4.40 -17.69
C VAL A 87 20.04 4.35 -18.65
N GLY A 88 20.30 3.20 -19.28
CA GLY A 88 21.38 3.03 -20.26
C GLY A 88 21.21 3.94 -21.48
N VAL A 89 20.00 4.00 -22.04
CA VAL A 89 19.67 4.91 -23.16
C VAL A 89 19.87 6.37 -22.73
N SER A 90 19.42 6.75 -21.55
CA SER A 90 19.61 8.11 -21.01
C SER A 90 21.10 8.47 -20.92
N ILE A 91 21.94 7.56 -20.42
CA ILE A 91 23.39 7.75 -20.34
C ILE A 91 24.00 7.87 -21.74
N LEU A 92 23.65 7.02 -22.69
CA LEU A 92 24.15 7.08 -24.05
C LEU A 92 23.80 8.40 -24.75
N VAL A 93 22.56 8.87 -24.61
CA VAL A 93 22.12 10.15 -25.19
C VAL A 93 22.85 11.32 -24.51
N MET A 94 23.05 11.27 -23.19
CA MET A 94 23.83 12.28 -22.47
C MET A 94 25.29 12.33 -22.94
N LEU A 95 25.91 11.18 -23.18
CA LEU A 95 27.28 11.10 -23.72
C LEU A 95 27.36 11.69 -25.14
N ALA A 96 26.42 11.32 -26.00
CA ALA A 96 26.35 11.78 -27.40
C ALA A 96 26.16 13.30 -27.51
N THR A 97 25.40 13.88 -26.57
CA THR A 97 25.08 15.33 -26.56
C THR A 97 26.00 16.15 -25.66
N PHE A 98 26.98 15.55 -25.02
CA PHE A 98 27.82 16.23 -24.02
C PHE A 98 28.53 17.46 -24.55
N HIS A 99 29.08 17.39 -25.75
CA HIS A 99 29.83 18.49 -26.39
C HIS A 99 28.91 19.57 -26.98
N ALA A 100 27.62 19.29 -27.16
CA ALA A 100 26.62 20.27 -27.57
C ALA A 100 26.22 21.13 -26.37
N TRP A 101 27.03 22.14 -26.04
CA TRP A 101 26.92 22.99 -24.82
C TRP A 101 25.49 23.40 -24.47
N TYR A 102 24.73 23.90 -25.47
CA TYR A 102 23.33 24.29 -25.26
C TYR A 102 22.35 23.12 -25.37
N GLY A 103 22.68 22.06 -26.11
CA GLY A 103 21.80 20.90 -26.34
C GLY A 103 21.78 19.91 -25.19
N ARG A 104 22.81 19.88 -24.31
CA ARG A 104 22.91 18.88 -23.23
C ARG A 104 21.90 19.09 -22.11
N ASN A 105 21.60 20.36 -21.73
CA ASN A 105 20.70 20.66 -20.63
C ASN A 105 19.25 20.22 -20.87
N PRO A 106 18.61 20.45 -22.06
CA PRO A 106 17.29 19.86 -22.34
C PRO A 106 17.27 18.35 -22.25
N VAL A 107 18.34 17.67 -22.68
CA VAL A 107 18.45 16.21 -22.62
C VAL A 107 18.46 15.72 -21.18
N TYR A 108 19.22 16.37 -20.30
CA TYR A 108 19.33 15.99 -18.90
C TYR A 108 18.00 16.18 -18.14
N THR A 109 17.36 17.32 -18.34
CA THR A 109 16.07 17.62 -17.68
C THR A 109 14.95 16.70 -18.20
N LEU A 110 14.90 16.41 -19.48
CA LEU A 110 13.93 15.46 -20.05
C LEU A 110 14.17 14.04 -19.54
N ALA A 111 15.42 13.58 -19.50
CA ALA A 111 15.76 12.25 -19.00
C ALA A 111 15.38 12.07 -17.52
N GLN A 112 15.50 13.11 -16.70
CA GLN A 112 15.06 13.12 -15.31
C GLN A 112 13.53 13.20 -15.16
N SER A 113 12.83 13.89 -16.08
CA SER A 113 11.37 14.04 -16.02
C SER A 113 10.62 12.77 -16.38
N ILE A 114 11.16 11.91 -17.25
CA ILE A 114 10.48 10.67 -17.70
C ILE A 114 10.11 9.76 -16.51
N PRO A 115 11.03 9.34 -15.62
CA PRO A 115 10.69 8.46 -14.51
C PRO A 115 9.71 9.12 -13.53
N LEU A 116 9.79 10.43 -13.32
CA LEU A 116 8.83 11.18 -12.48
C LEU A 116 7.44 11.17 -13.11
N ALA A 117 7.32 11.47 -14.41
CA ALA A 117 6.05 11.44 -15.13
C ALA A 117 5.41 10.05 -15.14
N LEU A 118 6.22 9.00 -15.30
CA LEU A 118 5.77 7.60 -15.17
C LEU A 118 5.26 7.30 -13.77
N ALA A 119 5.95 7.78 -12.72
CA ALA A 119 5.53 7.61 -11.34
C ALA A 119 4.20 8.35 -11.07
N VAL A 120 4.07 9.60 -11.50
CA VAL A 120 2.82 10.39 -11.40
C VAL A 120 1.67 9.65 -12.08
N SER A 121 1.88 9.22 -13.34
CA SER A 121 0.84 8.49 -14.10
C SER A 121 0.43 7.19 -13.40
N TYR A 122 1.40 6.44 -12.87
CA TYR A 122 1.15 5.20 -12.14
C TYR A 122 0.34 5.45 -10.86
N LEU A 123 0.78 6.38 -10.02
CA LEU A 123 0.15 6.67 -8.73
C LEU A 123 -1.28 7.21 -8.92
N LEU A 124 -1.49 8.19 -9.80
CA LEU A 124 -2.81 8.80 -9.98
C LEU A 124 -3.82 7.87 -10.68
N ARG A 125 -3.38 7.06 -11.66
CA ARG A 125 -4.32 6.19 -12.40
C ARG A 125 -4.72 4.94 -11.62
N ARG A 126 -3.84 4.42 -10.78
CA ARG A 126 -4.07 3.13 -10.10
C ARG A 126 -4.31 3.25 -8.60
N HIS A 127 -3.81 4.31 -7.97
CA HIS A 127 -3.79 4.46 -6.52
C HIS A 127 -4.30 5.81 -6.03
N SER A 128 -5.24 6.42 -6.76
CA SER A 128 -5.84 7.72 -6.42
C SER A 128 -6.63 7.75 -5.10
N ARG A 129 -6.91 6.60 -4.51
CA ARG A 129 -7.55 6.50 -3.18
C ARG A 129 -6.54 6.46 -2.02
N ASP A 130 -5.27 6.23 -2.30
CA ASP A 130 -4.17 6.29 -1.32
C ASP A 130 -3.72 7.75 -1.19
N LEU A 131 -3.99 8.38 -0.03
CA LEU A 131 -3.66 9.78 0.21
C LEU A 131 -2.16 10.04 0.05
N GLY A 132 -1.32 9.17 0.57
CA GLY A 132 0.13 9.29 0.45
C GLY A 132 0.61 9.19 -1.00
N ALA A 133 0.00 8.29 -1.81
CA ALA A 133 0.28 8.18 -3.24
C ALA A 133 -0.11 9.46 -4.00
N VAL A 134 -1.25 10.07 -3.67
CA VAL A 134 -1.69 11.34 -4.27
C VAL A 134 -0.75 12.48 -3.91
N VAL A 135 -0.36 12.61 -2.64
CA VAL A 135 0.61 13.62 -2.17
C VAL A 135 1.94 13.46 -2.89
N ALA A 136 2.47 12.23 -2.99
CA ALA A 136 3.71 11.95 -3.70
C ALA A 136 3.59 12.30 -5.20
N ALA A 137 2.47 11.95 -5.84
CA ALA A 137 2.24 12.24 -7.25
C ALA A 137 2.16 13.75 -7.54
N ILE A 138 1.49 14.53 -6.71
CA ILE A 138 1.43 16.00 -6.84
C ILE A 138 2.84 16.59 -6.73
N ALA A 139 3.61 16.18 -5.72
CA ALA A 139 4.96 16.66 -5.53
C ALA A 139 5.91 16.31 -6.68
N MET A 140 5.86 15.05 -7.17
CA MET A 140 6.62 14.64 -8.35
C MET A 140 6.18 15.39 -9.61
N GLY A 141 4.87 15.65 -9.73
CA GLY A 141 4.31 16.45 -10.84
C GLY A 141 4.84 17.88 -10.86
N MET A 142 5.04 18.51 -9.69
CA MET A 142 5.72 19.81 -9.60
C MET A 142 7.12 19.75 -10.19
N GLY A 143 7.90 18.71 -9.87
CA GLY A 143 9.24 18.49 -10.44
C GLY A 143 9.19 18.31 -11.97
N VAL A 144 8.21 17.58 -12.51
CA VAL A 144 8.03 17.45 -13.97
C VAL A 144 7.74 18.80 -14.61
N VAL A 145 6.88 19.62 -14.01
CA VAL A 145 6.53 20.96 -14.52
C VAL A 145 7.76 21.86 -14.56
N THR A 146 8.50 21.97 -13.44
CA THR A 146 9.67 22.86 -13.36
C THR A 146 10.78 22.43 -14.31
N HIS A 147 11.08 21.14 -14.40
CA HIS A 147 12.02 20.59 -15.38
C HIS A 147 11.57 20.85 -16.84
N SER A 148 10.26 20.79 -17.12
CA SER A 148 9.74 21.09 -18.46
C SER A 148 9.92 22.56 -18.82
N VAL A 149 9.77 23.48 -17.87
CA VAL A 149 10.03 24.91 -18.07
C VAL A 149 11.50 25.14 -18.41
N ILE A 150 12.42 24.53 -17.67
CA ILE A 150 13.87 24.62 -17.93
C ILE A 150 14.24 24.01 -19.29
N ALA A 151 13.69 22.84 -19.60
CA ALA A 151 13.93 22.19 -20.89
C ALA A 151 13.43 23.03 -22.06
N GLY A 152 12.23 23.61 -21.94
CA GLY A 152 11.64 24.50 -22.95
C GLY A 152 12.47 25.78 -23.15
N GLY A 153 12.88 26.41 -22.05
CA GLY A 153 13.76 27.59 -22.11
C GLY A 153 15.09 27.30 -22.81
N ASN A 154 15.75 26.18 -22.45
CA ASN A 154 16.98 25.78 -23.13
C ASN A 154 16.74 25.47 -24.63
N LEU A 155 15.60 24.87 -24.99
CA LEU A 155 15.26 24.61 -26.39
C LEU A 155 15.10 25.91 -27.18
N LEU A 156 14.45 26.93 -26.60
CA LEU A 156 14.32 28.27 -27.23
C LEU A 156 15.68 28.92 -27.48
N MET A 157 16.66 28.71 -26.57
CA MET A 157 18.03 29.18 -26.75
C MET A 157 18.73 28.44 -27.90
N VAL A 158 18.63 27.11 -27.93
CA VAL A 158 19.28 26.25 -28.96
C VAL A 158 18.75 26.53 -30.34
N THR A 159 17.45 26.77 -30.47
CA THR A 159 16.81 27.07 -31.75
C THR A 159 17.04 28.51 -32.25
N GLY A 160 17.68 29.35 -31.43
CA GLY A 160 17.91 30.77 -31.76
C GLY A 160 16.67 31.66 -31.69
N ILE A 161 15.53 31.13 -31.25
CA ILE A 161 14.29 31.91 -31.08
C ILE A 161 14.47 32.97 -29.96
N ARG A 162 15.10 32.56 -28.87
CA ARG A 162 15.41 33.45 -27.70
C ARG A 162 16.84 33.15 -27.21
N PRO A 163 17.87 33.54 -27.97
CA PRO A 163 19.26 33.30 -27.61
C PRO A 163 19.71 34.14 -26.38
N ASP A 164 18.97 35.19 -26.07
CA ASP A 164 19.19 36.11 -24.95
C ASP A 164 18.61 35.65 -23.60
N LEU A 165 17.94 34.47 -23.59
CA LEU A 165 17.23 33.99 -22.39
C LEU A 165 18.22 33.59 -21.28
N GLN A 166 18.12 34.26 -20.14
CA GLN A 166 18.94 33.99 -18.95
C GLN A 166 18.18 33.01 -18.02
N LEU A 167 18.54 31.74 -18.07
CA LEU A 167 17.85 30.68 -17.28
C LEU A 167 18.43 30.46 -15.88
N TYR A 168 19.46 31.22 -15.49
CA TYR A 168 20.13 31.02 -14.21
C TYR A 168 19.17 31.15 -13.01
N GLN A 169 18.35 32.19 -12.98
CA GLN A 169 17.36 32.39 -11.92
C GLN A 169 16.28 31.30 -11.95
N ALA A 170 15.80 30.95 -13.14
CA ALA A 170 14.83 29.89 -13.31
C ALA A 170 15.38 28.53 -12.83
N ALA A 171 16.65 28.22 -13.13
CA ALA A 171 17.30 26.99 -12.67
C ALA A 171 17.48 26.96 -11.14
N SER A 172 17.75 28.12 -10.52
CA SER A 172 17.83 28.22 -9.06
C SER A 172 16.47 27.99 -8.39
N ILE A 173 15.40 28.53 -8.98
CA ILE A 173 14.02 28.31 -8.51
C ILE A 173 13.63 26.85 -8.71
N ASP A 174 13.93 26.26 -9.87
CA ASP A 174 13.70 24.83 -10.14
C ASP A 174 14.35 23.95 -9.07
N LEU A 175 15.62 24.19 -8.74
CA LEU A 175 16.32 23.47 -7.69
C LEU A 175 15.61 23.57 -6.34
N LEU A 176 15.16 24.76 -5.93
CA LEU A 176 14.45 24.96 -4.67
C LEU A 176 13.11 24.24 -4.64
N VAL A 177 12.31 24.38 -5.71
CA VAL A 177 11.05 23.67 -5.87
C VAL A 177 11.26 22.16 -5.84
N PHE A 178 12.28 21.68 -6.54
CA PHE A 178 12.61 20.26 -6.60
C PHE A 178 13.04 19.71 -5.22
N LEU A 179 13.86 20.44 -4.48
CA LEU A 179 14.23 20.08 -3.11
C LEU A 179 13.00 20.01 -2.20
N PHE A 180 12.12 21.00 -2.26
CA PHE A 180 10.86 20.98 -1.53
C PHE A 180 9.99 19.80 -1.94
N ALA A 181 9.77 19.62 -3.23
CA ALA A 181 9.00 18.51 -3.77
C ALA A 181 9.56 17.16 -3.32
N SER A 182 10.90 17.01 -3.24
CA SER A 182 11.52 15.76 -2.79
C SER A 182 11.17 15.40 -1.34
N VAL A 183 11.05 16.40 -0.47
CA VAL A 183 10.57 16.18 0.91
C VAL A 183 9.11 15.72 0.88
N VAL A 184 8.29 16.41 0.11
CA VAL A 184 6.84 16.16 0.08
C VAL A 184 6.53 14.77 -0.48
N TRP A 185 7.18 14.32 -1.56
CA TRP A 185 6.92 12.96 -2.06
C TRP A 185 7.42 11.86 -1.12
N ASN A 186 8.55 12.08 -0.40
CA ASN A 186 9.00 11.15 0.63
C ASN A 186 8.03 11.09 1.82
N LEU A 187 7.44 12.23 2.22
CA LEU A 187 6.35 12.26 3.19
C LEU A 187 5.12 11.50 2.68
N GLY A 188 4.77 11.65 1.40
CA GLY A 188 3.70 10.87 0.78
C GLY A 188 3.94 9.38 0.90
N PHE A 189 5.13 8.88 0.57
CA PHE A 189 5.48 7.47 0.73
C PHE A 189 5.43 7.02 2.19
N LEU A 190 5.84 7.89 3.13
CA LEU A 190 5.74 7.61 4.56
C LEU A 190 4.29 7.50 5.03
N ILE A 191 3.41 8.40 4.57
CA ILE A 191 1.96 8.35 4.86
C ILE A 191 1.38 7.03 4.38
N SER A 192 1.61 6.63 3.12
CA SER A 192 1.14 5.33 2.59
C SER A 192 1.67 4.16 3.44
N ALA A 193 2.94 4.19 3.85
CA ALA A 193 3.54 3.13 4.66
C ALA A 193 2.88 3.04 6.05
N VAL A 194 2.63 4.19 6.70
CA VAL A 194 1.97 4.26 8.02
C VAL A 194 0.52 3.77 7.92
N GLU A 195 -0.24 4.21 6.91
CA GLU A 195 -1.62 3.76 6.68
C GLU A 195 -1.69 2.24 6.46
N ARG A 196 -0.76 1.67 5.70
CA ARG A 196 -0.68 0.21 5.50
C ARG A 196 -0.39 -0.52 6.81
N LEU A 197 0.59 -0.07 7.59
CA LEU A 197 0.92 -0.67 8.88
C LEU A 197 -0.25 -0.55 9.86
N HIS A 198 -0.92 0.61 9.88
CA HIS A 198 -2.10 0.82 10.70
C HIS A 198 -3.26 -0.11 10.30
N SER A 199 -3.51 -0.29 9.01
CA SER A 199 -4.54 -1.21 8.52
C SER A 199 -4.23 -2.67 8.87
N GLN A 200 -2.94 -3.09 8.81
CA GLN A 200 -2.53 -4.43 9.25
C GLN A 200 -2.78 -4.65 10.76
N VAL A 201 -2.44 -3.67 11.59
CA VAL A 201 -2.73 -3.72 13.02
C VAL A 201 -4.24 -3.77 13.27
N GLN A 202 -5.03 -3.00 12.51
CA GLN A 202 -6.49 -3.05 12.62
C GLN A 202 -7.08 -4.40 12.18
N GLN A 203 -6.53 -5.04 11.14
CA GLN A 203 -6.94 -6.38 10.72
C GLN A 203 -6.69 -7.41 11.84
N LEU A 204 -5.49 -7.41 12.42
CA LEU A 204 -5.17 -8.26 13.59
C LEU A 204 -6.10 -7.99 14.78
N ALA A 205 -6.54 -6.73 14.96
CA ALA A 205 -7.48 -6.34 16.02
C ALA A 205 -8.96 -6.61 15.67
N ASN A 206 -9.30 -7.09 14.48
CA ASN A 206 -10.67 -7.35 14.01
C ASN A 206 -11.04 -8.83 13.92
N GLU A 207 -10.07 -9.72 14.08
CA GLU A 207 -10.26 -11.18 14.09
C GLU A 207 -10.14 -11.74 15.51
N ASP A 208 -10.82 -12.84 15.77
CA ASP A 208 -10.65 -13.62 16.98
C ASP A 208 -9.43 -14.54 16.83
N GLU A 209 -8.47 -14.45 17.72
CA GLU A 209 -7.18 -15.17 17.66
C GLU A 209 -7.33 -16.69 17.63
N LEU A 210 -8.38 -17.22 18.25
CA LEU A 210 -8.61 -18.67 18.31
C LEU A 210 -9.25 -19.20 17.04
N THR A 211 -10.28 -18.51 16.54
CA THR A 211 -11.17 -19.04 15.49
C THR A 211 -10.91 -18.44 14.13
N GLY A 212 -10.21 -17.31 14.03
CA GLY A 212 -9.89 -16.61 12.78
C GLY A 212 -11.07 -15.90 12.11
N ILE A 213 -12.29 -15.96 12.69
CA ILE A 213 -13.44 -15.18 12.22
C ILE A 213 -13.44 -13.77 12.81
N ALA A 214 -14.37 -12.93 12.38
CA ALA A 214 -14.52 -11.59 12.93
C ALA A 214 -14.69 -11.65 14.45
N ASN A 215 -14.10 -10.69 15.16
CA ASN A 215 -14.34 -10.51 16.59
C ASN A 215 -15.52 -9.57 16.86
N ARG A 216 -15.88 -9.43 18.13
CA ARG A 216 -16.97 -8.56 18.59
C ARG A 216 -16.86 -7.13 18.04
N ARG A 217 -15.63 -6.58 17.99
CA ARG A 217 -15.41 -5.20 17.52
C ARG A 217 -15.79 -5.03 16.04
N LEU A 218 -15.31 -5.93 15.17
CA LEU A 218 -15.64 -5.90 13.75
C LEU A 218 -17.13 -6.14 13.52
N PHE A 219 -17.73 -7.08 14.26
CA PHE A 219 -19.15 -7.35 14.21
C PHE A 219 -20.00 -6.11 14.52
N MET A 220 -19.70 -5.41 15.62
CA MET A 220 -20.40 -4.19 15.99
C MET A 220 -20.24 -3.07 14.95
N THR A 221 -19.09 -3.01 14.28
CA THR A 221 -18.89 -2.06 13.17
C THR A 221 -19.85 -2.34 12.00
N HIS A 222 -20.02 -3.62 11.63
CA HIS A 222 -20.97 -4.00 10.56
C HIS A 222 -22.41 -3.81 10.99
N LEU A 223 -22.75 -4.19 12.22
CA LEU A 223 -24.09 -4.02 12.76
C LEU A 223 -24.50 -2.54 12.81
N ASN A 224 -23.64 -1.66 13.32
CA ASN A 224 -23.91 -0.23 13.35
C ASN A 224 -24.13 0.34 11.93
N ARG A 225 -23.32 -0.06 10.94
CA ARG A 225 -23.52 0.36 9.55
C ARG A 225 -24.85 -0.11 8.99
N ALA A 226 -25.28 -1.34 9.31
CA ALA A 226 -26.57 -1.85 8.91
C ALA A 226 -27.74 -1.08 9.55
N CYS A 227 -27.56 -0.64 10.82
CA CYS A 227 -28.55 0.16 11.53
C CYS A 227 -28.58 1.63 11.09
N ASP A 228 -27.42 2.23 10.77
CA ASP A 228 -27.31 3.66 10.44
C ASP A 228 -27.81 4.01 9.02
N GLY A 229 -27.99 3.02 8.15
CA GLY A 229 -28.55 3.05 6.80
C GLY A 229 -28.31 4.34 6.01
N ASP A 230 -27.30 4.37 5.13
CA ASP A 230 -27.09 5.46 4.14
C ASP A 230 -28.22 5.46 3.08
N GLY A 231 -29.47 5.77 3.49
CA GLY A 231 -30.56 6.13 2.59
C GLY A 231 -31.37 4.99 1.95
N VAL A 232 -30.95 3.75 2.01
CA VAL A 232 -31.73 2.56 1.65
C VAL A 232 -31.81 1.68 2.90
N LYS A 233 -33.03 1.54 3.45
CA LYS A 233 -33.29 0.53 4.50
C LYS A 233 -33.22 -0.85 3.84
N ASP A 234 -32.03 -1.40 3.73
CA ASP A 234 -31.88 -2.81 3.43
C ASP A 234 -32.21 -3.58 4.70
N ASP A 235 -33.26 -4.40 4.66
CA ASP A 235 -33.62 -5.29 5.76
C ASP A 235 -32.43 -6.20 6.07
N PHE A 236 -32.15 -6.41 7.34
CA PHE A 236 -31.13 -7.36 7.77
C PHE A 236 -31.64 -8.22 8.92
N SER A 237 -31.05 -9.38 9.08
CA SER A 237 -31.36 -10.27 10.21
C SER A 237 -30.11 -10.51 11.04
N LEU A 238 -30.29 -10.58 12.35
CA LEU A 238 -29.27 -10.86 13.34
C LEU A 238 -29.54 -12.21 13.99
N LEU A 239 -28.57 -13.11 13.95
CA LEU A 239 -28.60 -14.38 14.67
C LEU A 239 -27.54 -14.36 15.77
N LEU A 240 -27.95 -14.73 16.99
CA LEU A 240 -27.03 -14.92 18.11
C LEU A 240 -26.97 -16.41 18.45
N PHE A 241 -25.78 -16.91 18.65
CA PHE A 241 -25.50 -18.32 18.87
C PHE A 241 -24.79 -18.51 20.21
N ASP A 242 -25.11 -19.63 20.84
CA ASP A 242 -24.38 -20.14 22.00
C ASP A 242 -24.11 -21.64 21.84
N LEU A 243 -22.92 -22.10 22.23
CA LEU A 243 -22.60 -23.51 22.22
C LEU A 243 -23.19 -24.18 23.46
N ASP A 244 -24.11 -25.13 23.24
CA ASP A 244 -24.78 -25.83 24.32
C ASP A 244 -23.76 -26.59 25.19
N ARG A 245 -23.83 -26.34 26.50
CA ARG A 245 -23.00 -27.01 27.51
C ARG A 245 -21.48 -26.90 27.28
N PHE A 246 -21.01 -25.79 26.67
CA PHE A 246 -19.58 -25.59 26.38
C PHE A 246 -18.71 -25.71 27.64
N LYS A 247 -19.17 -25.14 28.77
CA LYS A 247 -18.48 -25.29 30.07
C LYS A 247 -18.29 -26.74 30.47
N ALA A 248 -19.29 -27.62 30.26
CA ALA A 248 -19.18 -29.03 30.57
C ALA A 248 -18.15 -29.77 29.68
N ILE A 249 -17.98 -29.32 28.42
CA ILE A 249 -16.91 -29.82 27.54
C ILE A 249 -15.55 -29.45 28.13
N ASN A 250 -15.35 -28.18 28.52
CA ASN A 250 -14.11 -27.73 29.13
C ASN A 250 -13.79 -28.45 30.44
N ASP A 251 -14.78 -28.57 31.33
CA ASP A 251 -14.61 -29.17 32.65
C ASP A 251 -14.29 -30.68 32.56
N ARG A 252 -14.86 -31.36 31.54
CA ARG A 252 -14.68 -32.83 31.38
C ARG A 252 -13.48 -33.22 30.54
N TYR A 253 -13.14 -32.45 29.49
CA TYR A 253 -12.16 -32.82 28.49
C TYR A 253 -11.00 -31.83 28.37
N GLY A 254 -11.01 -30.76 29.14
CA GLY A 254 -9.98 -29.73 29.16
C GLY A 254 -10.17 -28.63 28.11
N HIS A 255 -9.56 -27.49 28.35
CA HIS A 255 -9.67 -26.31 27.48
C HIS A 255 -9.23 -26.52 26.04
N ALA A 256 -8.21 -27.38 25.79
CA ALA A 256 -7.77 -27.69 24.43
C ALA A 256 -8.87 -28.37 23.60
N THR A 257 -9.73 -29.19 24.25
CA THR A 257 -10.89 -29.80 23.59
C THR A 257 -12.00 -28.77 23.33
N GLY A 258 -12.20 -27.84 24.27
CA GLY A 258 -13.11 -26.71 24.07
C GLY A 258 -12.68 -25.83 22.91
N ASP A 259 -11.40 -25.49 22.81
CA ASP A 259 -10.85 -24.72 21.70
C ASP A 259 -11.04 -25.43 20.35
N ALA A 260 -10.84 -26.76 20.33
CA ALA A 260 -11.11 -27.56 19.14
C ALA A 260 -12.61 -27.58 18.78
N ALA A 261 -13.51 -27.59 19.79
CA ALA A 261 -14.95 -27.53 19.56
C ALA A 261 -15.37 -26.19 18.95
N LEU A 262 -14.82 -25.07 19.44
CA LEU A 262 -15.07 -23.74 18.87
C LEU A 262 -14.61 -23.65 17.40
N LYS A 263 -13.38 -24.08 17.09
CA LYS A 263 -12.85 -24.09 15.72
C LYS A 263 -13.68 -24.98 14.80
N HIS A 264 -14.10 -26.15 15.30
CA HIS A 264 -14.92 -27.09 14.54
C HIS A 264 -16.28 -26.47 14.16
N VAL A 265 -16.99 -25.92 15.14
CA VAL A 265 -18.30 -25.26 14.92
C VAL A 265 -18.17 -24.11 13.94
N VAL A 266 -17.15 -23.27 14.09
CA VAL A 266 -16.87 -22.18 13.13
C VAL A 266 -16.66 -22.73 11.72
N GLY A 267 -15.85 -23.77 11.53
CA GLY A 267 -15.63 -24.36 10.21
C GLY A 267 -16.91 -24.91 9.58
N VAL A 268 -17.78 -25.55 10.38
CA VAL A 268 -19.08 -26.06 9.91
C VAL A 268 -20.01 -24.93 9.52
N ILE A 269 -20.11 -23.89 10.35
CA ILE A 269 -20.99 -22.73 10.10
C ILE A 269 -20.53 -21.95 8.87
N MET A 270 -19.23 -21.66 8.74
CA MET A 270 -18.66 -20.94 7.59
C MET A 270 -19.01 -21.63 6.25
N GLY A 271 -19.08 -22.96 6.22
CA GLY A 271 -19.52 -23.71 5.05
C GLY A 271 -20.99 -23.54 4.69
N GLN A 272 -21.78 -22.93 5.55
CA GLN A 272 -23.24 -22.67 5.34
C GLN A 272 -23.52 -21.23 4.94
N LEU A 273 -22.53 -20.32 4.97
CA LEU A 273 -22.71 -18.90 4.77
C LEU A 273 -22.41 -18.50 3.31
N ARG A 274 -23.04 -17.43 2.87
CA ARG A 274 -22.80 -16.80 1.57
C ARG A 274 -21.82 -15.64 1.69
N ASN A 275 -21.29 -15.21 0.56
CA ASN A 275 -20.48 -13.97 0.51
C ASN A 275 -21.36 -12.77 0.93
N GLY A 276 -20.85 -12.01 1.91
CA GLY A 276 -21.57 -10.84 2.46
C GLY A 276 -22.16 -11.08 3.85
N ASP A 277 -22.35 -12.33 4.27
CA ASP A 277 -22.74 -12.65 5.65
C ASP A 277 -21.54 -12.37 6.59
N VAL A 278 -21.80 -11.79 7.76
CA VAL A 278 -20.73 -11.45 8.73
C VAL A 278 -20.89 -12.32 9.96
N PHE A 279 -19.99 -13.31 10.10
CA PHE A 279 -19.95 -14.23 11.23
C PHE A 279 -18.81 -13.88 12.16
N ALA A 280 -19.11 -13.75 13.46
CA ALA A 280 -18.15 -13.27 14.46
C ALA A 280 -18.26 -14.03 15.79
N ARG A 281 -17.15 -14.09 16.50
CA ARG A 281 -17.13 -14.51 17.89
C ARG A 281 -17.26 -13.29 18.81
N LEU A 282 -18.28 -13.28 19.66
CA LEU A 282 -18.58 -12.15 20.55
C LEU A 282 -17.87 -12.27 21.89
N GLY A 283 -17.55 -13.49 22.31
CA GLY A 283 -16.79 -13.80 23.53
C GLY A 283 -17.11 -15.21 24.03
N GLY A 284 -16.16 -15.89 24.64
CA GLY A 284 -16.37 -17.23 25.16
C GLY A 284 -16.89 -18.21 24.10
N ASP A 285 -18.10 -18.70 24.29
CA ASP A 285 -18.87 -19.59 23.43
C ASP A 285 -19.99 -18.89 22.63
N GLU A 286 -20.06 -17.55 22.72
CA GLU A 286 -21.06 -16.73 22.05
C GLU A 286 -20.60 -16.26 20.67
N PHE A 287 -21.50 -16.37 19.69
CA PHE A 287 -21.27 -15.95 18.29
C PHE A 287 -22.43 -15.08 17.78
N GLY A 288 -22.11 -14.23 16.82
CA GLY A 288 -23.10 -13.41 16.12
C GLY A 288 -22.99 -13.60 14.61
N LEU A 289 -24.12 -13.63 13.92
CA LEU A 289 -24.18 -13.67 12.47
C LEU A 289 -25.12 -12.56 11.99
N LEU A 290 -24.61 -11.66 11.16
CA LEU A 290 -25.37 -10.63 10.48
C LEU A 290 -25.60 -11.08 9.04
N LEU A 291 -26.87 -11.12 8.66
CA LEU A 291 -27.34 -11.46 7.31
C LEU A 291 -27.86 -10.18 6.65
N PRO A 292 -27.08 -9.51 5.79
CA PRO A 292 -27.59 -8.37 5.02
C PRO A 292 -28.67 -8.81 4.03
N GLN A 293 -29.61 -7.92 3.73
CA GLN A 293 -30.66 -8.15 2.73
C GLN A 293 -31.38 -9.48 2.97
N SER A 294 -31.87 -9.68 4.20
CA SER A 294 -32.57 -10.88 4.60
C SER A 294 -33.78 -10.57 5.50
N ASN A 295 -34.85 -11.31 5.30
CA ASN A 295 -36.04 -11.27 6.10
C ASN A 295 -36.08 -12.43 7.13
N THR A 296 -37.17 -12.48 7.92
CA THR A 296 -37.33 -13.51 8.96
C THR A 296 -37.30 -14.94 8.39
N GLN A 297 -37.93 -15.19 7.22
CA GLN A 297 -37.96 -16.51 6.60
C GLN A 297 -36.54 -16.95 6.15
N ASP A 298 -35.77 -16.02 5.57
CA ASP A 298 -34.36 -16.27 5.18
C ASP A 298 -33.53 -16.61 6.39
N ALA A 299 -33.68 -15.84 7.48
CA ALA A 299 -32.94 -16.04 8.74
C ALA A 299 -33.28 -17.40 9.38
N GLU A 300 -34.56 -17.78 9.43
CA GLU A 300 -35.01 -19.09 9.92
C GLU A 300 -34.45 -20.25 9.08
N ALA A 301 -34.42 -20.10 7.77
CA ALA A 301 -33.87 -21.10 6.86
C ALA A 301 -32.36 -21.28 7.07
N VAL A 302 -31.61 -20.16 7.25
CA VAL A 302 -30.18 -20.18 7.56
C VAL A 302 -29.92 -20.82 8.93
N ALA A 303 -30.69 -20.44 9.95
CA ALA A 303 -30.59 -21.01 11.29
C ALA A 303 -30.83 -22.54 11.30
N ALA A 304 -31.89 -22.99 10.65
CA ALA A 304 -32.19 -24.42 10.54
C ALA A 304 -31.09 -25.20 9.83
N ARG A 305 -30.52 -24.65 8.76
CA ARG A 305 -29.41 -25.24 8.01
C ARG A 305 -28.16 -25.34 8.88
N ILE A 306 -27.84 -24.29 9.65
CA ILE A 306 -26.69 -24.26 10.57
C ILE A 306 -26.86 -25.32 11.67
N VAL A 307 -28.02 -25.34 12.35
CA VAL A 307 -28.31 -26.34 13.41
C VAL A 307 -28.21 -27.75 12.85
N GLY A 308 -28.79 -27.99 11.67
CA GLY A 308 -28.70 -29.30 10.99
C GLY A 308 -27.26 -29.70 10.66
N ALA A 309 -26.45 -28.78 10.14
CA ALA A 309 -25.06 -29.03 9.79
C ALA A 309 -24.18 -29.30 11.02
N VAL A 310 -24.32 -28.50 12.07
CA VAL A 310 -23.56 -28.70 13.32
C VAL A 310 -23.95 -30.03 13.98
N ASN A 311 -25.24 -30.32 14.08
CA ASN A 311 -25.73 -31.60 14.65
C ASN A 311 -25.28 -32.83 13.83
N GLY A 312 -25.17 -32.69 12.51
CA GLY A 312 -24.78 -33.75 11.58
C GLY A 312 -23.28 -33.99 11.52
N THR A 313 -22.45 -33.06 12.04
CA THR A 313 -20.99 -33.10 11.93
C THR A 313 -20.34 -33.15 13.32
N PRO A 314 -20.21 -34.33 13.95
CA PRO A 314 -19.59 -34.42 15.28
C PRO A 314 -18.08 -34.10 15.21
N LEU A 315 -17.58 -33.42 16.23
CA LEU A 315 -16.14 -33.14 16.38
C LEU A 315 -15.36 -34.45 16.55
N GLN A 316 -14.36 -34.65 15.73
CA GLN A 316 -13.34 -35.69 15.87
C GLN A 316 -12.09 -35.03 16.49
N TRP A 317 -11.80 -35.34 17.75
CA TRP A 317 -10.64 -34.75 18.45
C TRP A 317 -9.86 -35.84 19.17
N ASN A 318 -8.66 -36.16 18.69
CA ASN A 318 -7.90 -37.36 19.14
C ASN A 318 -8.76 -38.62 18.99
N ALA A 319 -8.90 -39.40 20.05
CA ALA A 319 -9.73 -40.61 20.09
C ALA A 319 -11.21 -40.33 20.46
N LEU A 320 -11.58 -39.03 20.64
CA LEU A 320 -12.93 -38.62 21.05
C LEU A 320 -13.80 -38.28 19.84
N ARG A 321 -15.05 -38.72 19.89
CA ARG A 321 -16.11 -38.25 19.01
C ARG A 321 -17.16 -37.52 19.86
N LEU A 322 -17.17 -36.18 19.73
CA LEU A 322 -18.02 -35.32 20.56
C LEU A 322 -19.13 -34.73 19.69
N ARG A 323 -20.37 -34.82 20.18
CA ARG A 323 -21.50 -34.11 19.58
C ARG A 323 -21.56 -32.73 20.20
N VAL A 324 -21.39 -31.72 19.38
CA VAL A 324 -21.56 -30.31 19.75
C VAL A 324 -22.89 -29.84 19.18
N THR A 325 -23.65 -29.07 19.93
CA THR A 325 -24.92 -28.47 19.50
C THR A 325 -24.88 -26.97 19.76
N VAL A 326 -25.74 -26.22 19.07
CA VAL A 326 -25.85 -24.77 19.20
C VAL A 326 -27.31 -24.36 19.39
N SER A 327 -27.52 -23.36 20.23
CA SER A 327 -28.80 -22.64 20.37
C SER A 327 -28.73 -21.32 19.62
N ILE A 328 -29.76 -20.97 18.85
CA ILE A 328 -29.79 -19.79 17.99
C ILE A 328 -31.02 -18.92 18.34
N GLY A 329 -30.76 -17.65 18.65
CA GLY A 329 -31.79 -16.60 18.71
C GLY A 329 -31.77 -15.75 17.43
N ILE A 330 -32.95 -15.39 16.89
CA ILE A 330 -33.11 -14.62 15.66
C ILE A 330 -33.82 -13.30 15.98
N VAL A 331 -33.29 -12.20 15.41
CA VAL A 331 -33.93 -10.88 15.41
C VAL A 331 -33.88 -10.33 13.97
N THR A 332 -34.98 -9.79 13.47
CA THR A 332 -35.09 -9.20 12.11
C THR A 332 -35.69 -7.82 12.19
#